data_3d133fea1524beb3102e47763abe08e7
#
_entry.id   3d133fea1524beb3102e47763abe08e7
#
_cell.length_a   1.000
_cell.length_b   1.000
_cell.length_c   1.000
_cell.angle_alpha   90.00
_cell.angle_beta   90.00
_cell.angle_gamma   90.00
#
_symmetry.space_group_name_H-M   'P 1'
#
loop_
_entity.id
_entity.type
_entity.pdbx_description
1 polymer ?
#
loop_
_entity_poly.entity_id
_entity_poly.type
_entity_poly.pdbx_seq_one_letter_code
_entity_poly.pdbx_strand_id
1 'polypeptide(L)'
;MKRAIPPGLLMAGTASGAGKTVAALGLIRALRGLGLEVAAAKTGPDFIDTAFLAQACGAPAANLDAWMCRPGAKARLRAVPAGLARLRRRLLSPEAGSKPDVWVVEGAMGLYDGGPAGAGGAAQLARVLGLPVLLVLNVRGMGQSAGALAEGFLRHKPRGGRPRFLGLICTQSGGAGHEKLLREALAPVLAREKLPLFGFLPRAGAPKLASRHLGLVEAGEALAGLDLDGIGRWFAGHCDLAAILRALDLSPREAPPSPSSDAPLPGHAAFFPFRRRGGRKLERPRIGIARDAAFSFCYADLPALLA
;
A
#
# COMPACT_ATOMS: atom_id res chain seq x y z
N MET A 1 -12.51 -0.55 24.93
CA MET A 1 -12.97 0.37 23.85
C MET A 1 -12.65 -0.25 22.50
N LYS A 2 -13.64 -0.59 21.67
CA LYS A 2 -13.41 -1.10 20.30
C LYS A 2 -12.75 0.02 19.49
N ARG A 3 -11.55 -0.20 18.95
CA ARG A 3 -10.91 0.77 18.05
C ARG A 3 -11.87 1.09 16.91
N ALA A 4 -12.20 2.37 16.74
CA ALA A 4 -13.11 2.84 15.69
C ALA A 4 -12.55 2.62 14.28
N ILE A 5 -11.24 2.34 14.16
CA ILE A 5 -10.48 2.22 12.92
C ILE A 5 -9.52 1.05 13.06
N PRO A 6 -9.49 0.09 12.12
CA PRO A 6 -8.53 -1.00 12.16
C PRO A 6 -7.09 -0.48 12.07
N PRO A 7 -6.13 -1.17 12.67
CA PRO A 7 -4.72 -0.85 12.53
C PRO A 7 -4.28 -0.93 11.08
N GLY A 8 -3.19 -0.27 10.75
CA GLY A 8 -2.66 -0.31 9.39
C GLY A 8 -1.33 0.40 9.29
N LEU A 9 -0.70 0.25 8.14
CA LEU A 9 0.56 0.90 7.79
C LEU A 9 0.53 1.47 6.37
N LEU A 10 1.41 2.42 6.11
CA LEU A 10 1.75 2.86 4.77
C LEU A 10 3.17 2.41 4.44
N MET A 11 3.32 1.54 3.45
CA MET A 11 4.62 1.08 2.96
C MET A 11 5.16 2.07 1.95
N ALA A 12 6.26 2.74 2.25
CA ALA A 12 6.87 3.73 1.36
C ALA A 12 8.35 3.45 1.16
N GLY A 13 8.84 3.70 -0.04
CA GLY A 13 10.26 3.51 -0.37
C GLY A 13 11.06 4.80 -0.33
N THR A 14 12.38 4.65 -0.45
CA THR A 14 13.28 5.79 -0.63
C THR A 14 13.22 6.37 -2.04
N ALA A 15 12.75 5.58 -3.01
CA ALA A 15 12.58 5.99 -4.41
C ALA A 15 11.57 5.07 -5.12
N SER A 16 11.26 5.38 -6.38
CA SER A 16 10.66 4.42 -7.32
C SER A 16 11.62 3.23 -7.51
N GLY A 17 11.08 2.02 -7.71
CA GLY A 17 11.90 0.81 -7.86
C GLY A 17 12.55 0.31 -6.56
N ALA A 18 12.21 0.86 -5.39
CA ALA A 18 12.73 0.39 -4.10
C ALA A 18 12.20 -1.01 -3.66
N GLY A 19 11.38 -1.68 -4.47
CA GLY A 19 10.82 -3.00 -4.14
C GLY A 19 9.56 -2.96 -3.28
N LYS A 20 8.89 -1.81 -3.20
CA LYS A 20 7.66 -1.63 -2.41
C LYS A 20 6.57 -2.62 -2.77
N THR A 21 6.27 -2.77 -4.05
CA THR A 21 5.16 -3.60 -4.53
C THR A 21 5.37 -5.07 -4.13
N VAL A 22 6.55 -5.64 -4.38
CA VAL A 22 6.86 -7.02 -3.96
C VAL A 22 6.76 -7.18 -2.45
N ALA A 23 7.29 -6.22 -1.69
CA ALA A 23 7.21 -6.24 -0.23
C ALA A 23 5.76 -6.09 0.27
N ALA A 24 4.94 -5.27 -0.38
CA ALA A 24 3.51 -5.10 -0.02
C ALA A 24 2.71 -6.38 -0.30
N LEU A 25 2.90 -6.98 -1.48
CA LEU A 25 2.26 -8.26 -1.83
C LEU A 25 2.66 -9.36 -0.85
N GLY A 26 3.97 -9.44 -0.52
CA GLY A 26 4.49 -10.41 0.44
C GLY A 26 3.89 -10.23 1.83
N LEU A 27 3.86 -9.01 2.33
CA LEU A 27 3.25 -8.72 3.63
C LEU A 27 1.75 -9.04 3.65
N ILE A 28 0.99 -8.63 2.62
CA ILE A 28 -0.44 -8.91 2.51
C ILE A 28 -0.70 -10.42 2.54
N ARG A 29 0.01 -11.20 1.73
CA ARG A 29 -0.16 -12.66 1.68
C ARG A 29 0.28 -13.34 2.98
N ALA A 30 1.37 -12.89 3.60
CA ALA A 30 1.80 -13.40 4.90
C ALA A 30 0.76 -13.13 6.00
N LEU A 31 0.16 -11.92 6.04
CA LEU A 31 -0.89 -11.59 6.99
C LEU A 31 -2.16 -12.42 6.76
N ARG A 32 -2.55 -12.61 5.50
CA ARG A 32 -3.67 -13.49 5.16
C ARG A 32 -3.43 -14.94 5.53
N GLY A 33 -2.20 -15.44 5.34
CA GLY A 33 -1.79 -16.76 5.81
C GLY A 33 -1.92 -16.97 7.32
N LEU A 34 -2.01 -15.89 8.09
CA LEU A 34 -2.29 -15.89 9.53
C LEU A 34 -3.77 -15.66 9.87
N GLY A 35 -4.67 -15.80 8.89
CA GLY A 35 -6.11 -15.66 9.08
C GLY A 35 -6.62 -14.22 9.20
N LEU A 36 -5.81 -13.21 8.87
CA LEU A 36 -6.20 -11.82 8.96
C LEU A 36 -6.89 -11.33 7.67
N GLU A 37 -8.00 -10.61 7.85
CA GLU A 37 -8.64 -9.88 6.76
C GLU A 37 -7.87 -8.60 6.46
N VAL A 38 -7.27 -8.54 5.27
CA VAL A 38 -6.43 -7.42 4.85
C VAL A 38 -7.16 -6.56 3.83
N ALA A 39 -7.29 -5.27 4.09
CA ALA A 39 -7.65 -4.30 3.07
C ALA A 39 -6.39 -3.65 2.49
N ALA A 40 -6.37 -3.44 1.18
CA ALA A 40 -5.23 -2.85 0.50
C ALA A 40 -5.60 -1.57 -0.26
N ALA A 41 -4.64 -0.66 -0.37
CA ALA A 41 -4.79 0.54 -1.18
C ALA A 41 -3.43 0.99 -1.74
N LYS A 42 -3.49 1.74 -2.84
CA LYS A 42 -2.34 2.39 -3.47
C LYS A 42 -2.49 3.90 -3.37
N THR A 43 -1.43 4.64 -3.03
CA THR A 43 -1.48 6.09 -3.16
C THR A 43 -1.28 6.51 -4.62
N GLY A 44 -2.00 7.55 -5.04
CA GLY A 44 -1.94 8.05 -6.42
C GLY A 44 -2.75 7.23 -7.43
N PRO A 45 -2.69 7.62 -8.72
CA PRO A 45 -3.55 7.08 -9.78
C PRO A 45 -2.94 5.85 -10.49
N ASP A 46 -2.34 4.93 -9.76
CA ASP A 46 -1.69 3.74 -10.33
C ASP A 46 -2.68 2.57 -10.42
N PHE A 47 -3.07 2.19 -11.62
CA PHE A 47 -4.02 1.09 -11.85
C PHE A 47 -3.38 -0.29 -11.69
N ILE A 48 -2.14 -0.45 -12.13
CA ILE A 48 -1.47 -1.75 -12.22
C ILE A 48 -1.16 -2.27 -10.82
N ASP A 49 -0.49 -1.47 -9.99
CA ASP A 49 -0.16 -1.88 -8.63
C ASP A 49 -1.43 -2.12 -7.81
N THR A 50 -2.50 -1.34 -8.05
CA THR A 50 -3.80 -1.53 -7.38
C THR A 50 -4.42 -2.90 -7.72
N ALA A 51 -4.30 -3.37 -8.96
CA ALA A 51 -4.77 -4.70 -9.36
C ALA A 51 -3.98 -5.82 -8.69
N PHE A 52 -2.65 -5.70 -8.60
CA PHE A 52 -1.81 -6.64 -7.84
C PHE A 52 -2.20 -6.69 -6.35
N LEU A 53 -2.41 -5.52 -5.74
CA LEU A 53 -2.84 -5.43 -4.34
C LEU A 53 -4.21 -6.06 -4.12
N ALA A 54 -5.17 -5.85 -5.04
CA ALA A 54 -6.50 -6.44 -4.99
C ALA A 54 -6.43 -7.97 -5.03
N GLN A 55 -5.63 -8.53 -5.91
CA GLN A 55 -5.45 -9.99 -5.99
C GLN A 55 -4.76 -10.53 -4.74
N ALA A 56 -3.74 -9.85 -4.22
CA ALA A 56 -3.05 -10.30 -3.02
C ALA A 56 -3.96 -10.29 -1.78
N CYS A 57 -4.83 -9.30 -1.63
CA CYS A 57 -5.76 -9.23 -0.50
C CYS A 57 -7.06 -10.01 -0.74
N GLY A 58 -7.36 -10.46 -1.96
CA GLY A 58 -8.60 -11.16 -2.31
C GLY A 58 -9.86 -10.29 -2.20
N ALA A 59 -9.68 -8.98 -2.28
CA ALA A 59 -10.74 -7.97 -2.19
C ALA A 59 -10.36 -6.75 -3.04
N PRO A 60 -11.31 -5.91 -3.47
CA PRO A 60 -11.00 -4.69 -4.20
C PRO A 60 -10.03 -3.79 -3.45
N ALA A 61 -8.98 -3.33 -4.13
CA ALA A 61 -8.05 -2.34 -3.60
C ALA A 61 -8.40 -0.94 -4.12
N ALA A 62 -8.18 0.08 -3.30
CA ALA A 62 -8.56 1.45 -3.62
C ALA A 62 -7.36 2.30 -4.02
N ASN A 63 -7.59 3.32 -4.87
CA ASN A 63 -6.63 4.36 -5.12
C ASN A 63 -6.87 5.55 -4.17
N LEU A 64 -5.86 5.90 -3.40
CA LEU A 64 -5.86 7.04 -2.48
C LEU A 64 -5.16 8.22 -3.16
N ASP A 65 -5.85 8.85 -4.10
CA ASP A 65 -5.32 10.00 -4.81
C ASP A 65 -5.80 11.31 -4.18
N ALA A 66 -4.86 12.14 -3.75
CA ALA A 66 -5.14 13.40 -3.07
C ALA A 66 -5.87 14.41 -3.98
N TRP A 67 -5.64 14.34 -5.29
CA TRP A 67 -6.29 15.21 -6.25
C TRP A 67 -7.74 14.78 -6.53
N MET A 68 -7.95 13.49 -6.73
CA MET A 68 -9.28 12.90 -6.97
C MET A 68 -10.18 12.98 -5.73
N CYS A 69 -9.61 12.89 -4.54
CA CYS A 69 -10.34 12.98 -3.27
C CYS A 69 -10.70 14.42 -2.87
N ARG A 70 -10.46 15.44 -3.71
CA ARG A 70 -10.84 16.81 -3.41
C ARG A 70 -12.37 16.95 -3.31
N PRO A 71 -12.91 17.70 -2.34
CA PRO A 71 -14.35 17.85 -2.14
C PRO A 71 -15.00 18.79 -3.18
N GLY A 72 -14.53 18.78 -4.42
CA GLY A 72 -15.06 19.55 -5.55
C GLY A 72 -13.95 20.14 -6.43
N ALA A 73 -14.25 20.41 -7.70
CA ALA A 73 -13.28 20.89 -8.69
C ALA A 73 -12.60 22.23 -8.32
N LYS A 74 -13.30 23.09 -7.58
CA LYS A 74 -12.79 24.39 -7.09
C LYS A 74 -12.13 24.33 -5.72
N ALA A 75 -12.08 23.14 -5.08
CA ALA A 75 -11.48 23.01 -3.77
C ALA A 75 -9.95 23.17 -3.84
N ARG A 76 -9.42 24.07 -3.04
CA ARG A 76 -7.98 24.30 -2.93
C ARG A 76 -7.28 23.06 -2.34
N LEU A 77 -5.99 22.87 -2.60
CA LEU A 77 -5.18 21.79 -2.03
C LEU A 77 -5.27 21.66 -0.49
N ARG A 78 -5.64 22.73 0.21
CA ARG A 78 -5.90 22.73 1.66
C ARG A 78 -7.09 21.83 2.06
N ALA A 79 -8.01 21.53 1.15
CA ALA A 79 -9.16 20.66 1.40
C ALA A 79 -8.88 19.16 1.19
N VAL A 80 -7.72 18.80 0.68
CA VAL A 80 -7.28 17.41 0.49
C VAL A 80 -7.37 16.57 1.77
N PRO A 81 -6.91 17.06 2.95
CA PRO A 81 -7.07 16.32 4.19
C PRO A 81 -8.51 15.93 4.52
N ALA A 82 -9.47 16.81 4.27
CA ALA A 82 -10.89 16.52 4.52
C ALA A 82 -11.45 15.46 3.56
N GLY A 83 -11.06 15.50 2.27
CA GLY A 83 -11.42 14.50 1.28
C GLY A 83 -10.86 13.11 1.62
N LEU A 84 -9.58 13.06 1.97
CA LEU A 84 -8.92 11.81 2.38
C LEU A 84 -9.48 11.26 3.71
N ALA A 85 -9.79 12.11 4.67
CA ALA A 85 -10.43 11.70 5.91
C ALA A 85 -11.85 11.14 5.67
N ARG A 86 -12.58 11.71 4.70
CA ARG A 86 -13.87 11.18 4.24
C ARG A 86 -13.71 9.82 3.55
N LEU A 87 -12.74 9.70 2.64
CA LEU A 87 -12.42 8.44 1.98
C LEU A 87 -12.04 7.37 3.00
N ARG A 88 -11.14 7.70 3.94
CA ARG A 88 -10.77 6.81 5.05
C ARG A 88 -11.99 6.31 5.83
N ARG A 89 -12.91 7.20 6.22
CA ARG A 89 -14.13 6.80 6.93
C ARG A 89 -14.98 5.84 6.10
N ARG A 90 -15.09 6.05 4.79
CA ARG A 90 -15.86 5.18 3.89
C ARG A 90 -15.23 3.81 3.72
N LEU A 91 -13.92 3.77 3.48
CA LEU A 91 -13.17 2.51 3.33
C LEU A 91 -13.19 1.65 4.62
N LEU A 92 -13.42 2.29 5.76
CA LEU A 92 -13.49 1.64 7.07
C LEU A 92 -14.94 1.45 7.56
N SER A 93 -15.93 1.80 6.73
CA SER A 93 -17.34 1.63 7.07
C SER A 93 -17.74 0.16 7.00
N PRO A 94 -18.52 -0.34 7.98
CA PRO A 94 -19.09 -1.69 7.93
C PRO A 94 -19.97 -1.96 6.70
N GLU A 95 -20.47 -0.90 6.05
CA GLU A 95 -21.29 -0.99 4.84
C GLU A 95 -20.50 -1.50 3.62
N ALA A 96 -19.18 -1.53 3.68
CA ALA A 96 -18.30 -1.99 2.61
C ALA A 96 -18.04 -3.51 2.62
N GLY A 97 -18.72 -4.28 3.47
CA GLY A 97 -18.47 -5.71 3.67
C GLY A 97 -17.84 -6.04 5.03
N SER A 98 -17.11 -7.14 5.13
CA SER A 98 -16.41 -7.51 6.37
C SER A 98 -15.40 -6.44 6.77
N LYS A 99 -15.37 -6.11 8.06
CA LYS A 99 -14.42 -5.13 8.58
C LYS A 99 -13.00 -5.71 8.52
N PRO A 100 -12.05 -5.09 7.81
CA PRO A 100 -10.70 -5.61 7.75
C PRO A 100 -10.02 -5.52 9.13
N ASP A 101 -9.14 -6.49 9.40
CA ASP A 101 -8.30 -6.49 10.60
C ASP A 101 -7.15 -5.50 10.47
N VAL A 102 -6.65 -5.34 9.25
CA VAL A 102 -5.48 -4.51 8.98
C VAL A 102 -5.55 -3.83 7.61
N TRP A 103 -4.98 -2.63 7.55
CA TRP A 103 -4.77 -1.87 6.32
C TRP A 103 -3.33 -1.92 5.88
N VAL A 104 -3.09 -2.27 4.62
CA VAL A 104 -1.79 -2.14 3.95
C VAL A 104 -1.94 -1.16 2.80
N VAL A 105 -1.33 0.01 2.93
CA VAL A 105 -1.34 1.04 1.90
C VAL A 105 0.04 1.11 1.26
N GLU A 106 0.14 0.94 -0.05
CA GLU A 106 1.40 1.12 -0.76
C GLU A 106 1.55 2.56 -1.26
N GLY A 107 2.67 3.19 -0.93
CA GLY A 107 3.04 4.53 -1.40
C GLY A 107 3.50 4.52 -2.85
N ALA A 108 3.08 5.50 -3.63
CA ALA A 108 3.66 5.78 -4.95
C ALA A 108 4.98 6.52 -4.79
N MET A 109 5.91 6.30 -5.73
CA MET A 109 7.22 6.98 -5.79
C MET A 109 8.02 6.80 -4.48
N GLY A 110 8.85 7.76 -4.10
CA GLY A 110 9.51 7.82 -2.80
C GLY A 110 8.63 8.45 -1.72
N LEU A 111 8.98 8.21 -0.45
CA LEU A 111 8.21 8.67 0.70
C LEU A 111 7.91 10.18 0.67
N TYR A 112 8.88 10.97 0.26
CA TYR A 112 8.78 12.44 0.24
C TYR A 112 8.52 13.01 -1.15
N ASP A 113 8.42 12.16 -2.16
CA ASP A 113 8.09 12.58 -3.51
C ASP A 113 6.61 12.92 -3.62
N GLY A 114 6.33 14.02 -4.29
CA GLY A 114 4.98 14.53 -4.49
C GLY A 114 4.97 15.77 -5.36
N GLY A 115 3.84 16.41 -5.50
CA GLY A 115 3.71 17.70 -6.15
C GLY A 115 4.44 18.82 -5.37
N PRO A 116 4.25 20.09 -5.74
CA PRO A 116 4.90 21.21 -5.09
C PRO A 116 4.78 21.14 -3.56
N ALA A 117 5.91 21.29 -2.86
CA ALA A 117 6.05 21.14 -1.41
C ALA A 117 5.60 19.76 -0.85
N GLY A 118 5.73 18.69 -1.63
CA GLY A 118 5.37 17.33 -1.24
C GLY A 118 3.87 17.07 -1.20
N ALA A 119 3.07 17.90 -1.89
CA ALA A 119 1.62 17.74 -1.91
C ALA A 119 1.21 16.42 -2.58
N GLY A 120 0.31 15.68 -1.94
CA GLY A 120 -0.16 14.37 -2.41
C GLY A 120 0.84 13.23 -2.24
N GLY A 121 2.06 13.50 -1.76
CA GLY A 121 3.08 12.48 -1.53
C GLY A 121 2.74 11.53 -0.37
N ALA A 122 3.41 10.38 -0.35
CA ALA A 122 3.16 9.31 0.62
C ALA A 122 3.29 9.78 2.08
N ALA A 123 4.25 10.64 2.40
CA ALA A 123 4.42 11.21 3.74
C ALA A 123 3.23 12.06 4.19
N GLN A 124 2.65 12.86 3.30
CA GLN A 124 1.44 13.63 3.60
C GLN A 124 0.25 12.70 3.84
N LEU A 125 0.07 11.70 2.96
CA LEU A 125 -1.02 10.74 3.08
C LEU A 125 -0.94 9.92 4.35
N ALA A 126 0.25 9.43 4.73
CA ALA A 126 0.48 8.73 5.98
C ALA A 126 0.00 9.53 7.19
N ARG A 127 0.35 10.82 7.25
CA ARG A 127 -0.09 11.71 8.34
C ARG A 127 -1.60 11.93 8.36
N VAL A 128 -2.19 12.23 7.21
CA VAL A 128 -3.64 12.49 7.10
C VAL A 128 -4.46 11.25 7.44
N LEU A 129 -3.99 10.08 7.00
CA LEU A 129 -4.64 8.81 7.29
C LEU A 129 -4.32 8.30 8.70
N GLY A 130 -3.32 8.87 9.37
CA GLY A 130 -2.86 8.43 10.69
C GLY A 130 -2.15 7.07 10.66
N LEU A 131 -1.60 6.68 9.50
CA LEU A 131 -0.89 5.41 9.33
C LEU A 131 0.60 5.61 9.64
N PRO A 132 1.25 4.71 10.41
CA PRO A 132 2.70 4.70 10.51
C PRO A 132 3.31 4.22 9.19
N VAL A 133 4.49 4.71 8.88
CA VAL A 133 5.25 4.35 7.68
C VAL A 133 6.14 3.15 7.97
N LEU A 134 5.99 2.08 7.20
CA LEU A 134 7.00 1.05 7.05
C LEU A 134 7.93 1.47 5.91
N LEU A 135 9.16 1.85 6.24
CA LEU A 135 10.12 2.36 5.27
C LEU A 135 10.83 1.19 4.56
N VAL A 136 10.74 1.16 3.24
CA VAL A 136 11.44 0.21 2.37
C VAL A 136 12.70 0.86 1.82
N LEU A 137 13.85 0.37 2.24
CA LEU A 137 15.17 0.86 1.88
C LEU A 137 15.82 -0.10 0.88
N ASN A 138 16.01 0.34 -0.37
CA ASN A 138 16.80 -0.42 -1.33
C ASN A 138 18.28 -0.28 -1.00
N VAL A 139 18.91 -1.39 -0.61
CA VAL A 139 20.32 -1.42 -0.17
C VAL A 139 21.28 -2.00 -1.20
N ARG A 140 20.85 -2.11 -2.47
CA ARG A 140 21.70 -2.62 -3.54
C ARG A 140 22.96 -1.78 -3.69
N GLY A 141 24.13 -2.41 -3.55
CA GLY A 141 25.42 -1.74 -3.67
C GLY A 141 25.76 -0.77 -2.53
N MET A 142 25.04 -0.85 -1.41
CA MET A 142 25.29 -0.02 -0.23
C MET A 142 26.00 -0.83 0.87
N GLY A 143 26.83 -0.15 1.63
CA GLY A 143 27.38 -0.60 2.90
C GLY A 143 27.00 0.41 3.99
N GLN A 144 27.98 1.10 4.57
CA GLN A 144 27.77 2.12 5.61
C GLN A 144 26.86 3.28 5.16
N SER A 145 26.82 3.59 3.87
CA SER A 145 25.92 4.62 3.30
C SER A 145 24.43 4.34 3.55
N ALA A 146 24.04 3.07 3.82
CA ALA A 146 22.67 2.73 4.16
C ALA A 146 22.22 3.41 5.47
N GLY A 147 23.12 3.55 6.44
CA GLY A 147 22.86 4.29 7.68
C GLY A 147 22.58 5.77 7.42
N ALA A 148 23.41 6.43 6.61
CA ALA A 148 23.23 7.84 6.27
C ALA A 148 21.91 8.08 5.51
N LEU A 149 21.59 7.19 4.56
CA LEU A 149 20.33 7.27 3.82
C LEU A 149 19.12 7.07 4.75
N ALA A 150 19.15 6.06 5.61
CA ALA A 150 18.10 5.82 6.59
C ALA A 150 17.92 7.02 7.54
N GLU A 151 19.00 7.58 8.06
CA GLU A 151 18.96 8.76 8.91
C GLU A 151 18.31 9.95 8.21
N GLY A 152 18.69 10.21 6.96
CA GLY A 152 18.11 11.25 6.14
C GLY A 152 16.59 11.10 6.03
N PHE A 153 16.09 9.90 5.69
CA PHE A 153 14.67 9.65 5.56
C PHE A 153 13.92 9.70 6.90
N LEU A 154 14.47 9.12 7.94
CA LEU A 154 13.83 9.07 9.25
C LEU A 154 13.78 10.42 9.95
N ARG A 155 14.74 11.31 9.69
CA ARG A 155 14.86 12.61 10.37
C ARG A 155 14.40 13.80 9.52
N HIS A 156 14.18 13.60 8.23
CA HIS A 156 13.68 14.68 7.37
C HIS A 156 12.34 15.22 7.87
N LYS A 157 12.23 16.54 7.91
CA LYS A 157 11.01 17.26 8.34
C LYS A 157 10.37 17.96 7.14
N PRO A 158 9.49 17.28 6.39
CA PRO A 158 8.79 17.91 5.29
C PRO A 158 7.79 18.96 5.80
N ARG A 159 7.32 19.82 4.90
CA ARG A 159 6.26 20.77 5.24
C ARG A 159 5.03 20.04 5.79
N GLY A 160 4.59 20.45 6.98
CA GLY A 160 3.50 19.79 7.70
C GLY A 160 3.93 18.70 8.68
N GLY A 161 5.24 18.49 8.86
CA GLY A 161 5.82 17.62 9.88
C GLY A 161 6.19 16.22 9.39
N ARG A 162 6.93 15.52 10.21
CA ARG A 162 7.43 14.17 9.98
C ARG A 162 6.29 13.13 10.12
N PRO A 163 6.16 12.12 9.24
CA PRO A 163 5.27 11.00 9.49
C PRO A 163 5.79 10.16 10.66
N ARG A 164 4.91 9.42 11.30
CA ARG A 164 5.28 8.40 12.27
C ARG A 164 5.82 7.18 11.52
N PHE A 165 6.93 6.61 11.97
CA PHE A 165 7.47 5.38 11.41
C PHE A 165 7.08 4.16 12.25
N LEU A 166 6.88 3.03 11.59
CA LEU A 166 6.68 1.72 12.20
C LEU A 166 8.00 0.97 12.37
N GLY A 167 8.89 1.11 11.39
CA GLY A 167 10.19 0.45 11.28
C GLY A 167 10.70 0.43 9.86
N LEU A 168 11.72 -0.38 9.61
CA LEU A 168 12.39 -0.54 8.32
C LEU A 168 12.31 -1.98 7.82
N ILE A 169 12.29 -2.10 6.47
CA ILE A 169 12.65 -3.31 5.73
C ILE A 169 13.69 -2.92 4.69
N CYS A 170 14.75 -3.70 4.57
CA CYS A 170 15.74 -3.54 3.51
C CYS A 170 15.41 -4.48 2.34
N THR A 171 15.52 -3.99 1.10
CA THR A 171 15.34 -4.78 -0.12
C THR A 171 16.63 -4.86 -0.91
N GLN A 172 16.76 -5.88 -1.77
CA GLN A 172 17.93 -6.09 -2.64
C GLN A 172 19.23 -6.37 -1.86
N SER A 173 19.14 -7.00 -0.67
CA SER A 173 20.33 -7.42 0.05
C SER A 173 21.11 -8.50 -0.72
N GLY A 174 22.40 -8.56 -0.50
CA GLY A 174 23.34 -9.44 -1.22
C GLY A 174 23.68 -10.75 -0.50
N GLY A 175 22.94 -11.10 0.57
CA GLY A 175 23.19 -12.28 1.40
C GLY A 175 23.78 -11.99 2.77
N ALA A 176 24.07 -13.02 3.56
CA ALA A 176 24.33 -12.92 5.02
C ALA A 176 25.48 -11.96 5.40
N GLY A 177 26.59 -11.98 4.67
CA GLY A 177 27.69 -11.05 4.93
C GLY A 177 27.33 -9.59 4.70
N HIS A 178 26.59 -9.32 3.63
CA HIS A 178 26.08 -7.99 3.34
C HIS A 178 25.05 -7.53 4.39
N GLU A 179 24.17 -8.43 4.80
CA GLU A 179 23.17 -8.13 5.84
C GLU A 179 23.79 -7.81 7.21
N LYS A 180 24.89 -8.52 7.56
CA LYS A 180 25.65 -8.20 8.77
C LYS A 180 26.19 -6.76 8.71
N LEU A 181 26.84 -6.39 7.62
CA LEU A 181 27.35 -5.03 7.41
C LEU A 181 26.24 -3.98 7.49
N LEU A 182 25.08 -4.27 6.88
CA LEU A 182 23.93 -3.37 6.88
C LEU A 182 23.31 -3.23 8.29
N ARG A 183 23.25 -4.31 9.08
CA ARG A 183 22.80 -4.23 10.48
C ARG A 183 23.68 -3.31 11.30
N GLU A 184 24.99 -3.44 11.15
CA GLU A 184 25.97 -2.56 11.82
C GLU A 184 25.79 -1.10 11.41
N ALA A 185 25.58 -0.83 10.10
CA ALA A 185 25.38 0.50 9.56
C ALA A 185 24.08 1.17 10.03
N LEU A 186 23.01 0.38 10.18
CA LEU A 186 21.68 0.87 10.53
C LEU A 186 21.46 0.98 12.05
N ALA A 187 22.17 0.17 12.84
CA ALA A 187 21.95 0.06 14.29
C ALA A 187 21.97 1.41 15.03
N PRO A 188 22.94 2.33 14.81
CA PRO A 188 22.98 3.59 15.53
C PRO A 188 21.76 4.48 15.27
N VAL A 189 21.31 4.51 14.02
CA VAL A 189 20.15 5.32 13.60
C VAL A 189 18.85 4.74 14.18
N LEU A 190 18.68 3.43 14.05
CA LEU A 190 17.50 2.74 14.54
C LEU A 190 17.36 2.77 16.06
N ALA A 191 18.48 2.64 16.79
CA ALA A 191 18.48 2.78 18.24
C ALA A 191 18.06 4.19 18.67
N ARG A 192 18.58 5.24 18.03
CA ARG A 192 18.23 6.63 18.28
C ARG A 192 16.75 6.92 18.02
N GLU A 193 16.21 6.40 16.92
CA GLU A 193 14.81 6.61 16.53
C GLU A 193 13.86 5.60 17.21
N LYS A 194 14.38 4.63 17.97
CA LYS A 194 13.65 3.54 18.64
C LYS A 194 12.77 2.76 17.66
N LEU A 195 13.32 2.44 16.49
CA LEU A 195 12.64 1.74 15.42
C LEU A 195 13.25 0.35 15.16
N PRO A 196 12.43 -0.67 14.92
CA PRO A 196 12.91 -1.99 14.53
C PRO A 196 13.34 -2.04 13.06
N LEU A 197 14.32 -2.90 12.79
CA LEU A 197 14.58 -3.45 11.47
C LEU A 197 13.86 -4.81 11.38
N PHE A 198 12.81 -4.87 10.56
CA PHE A 198 12.00 -6.07 10.45
C PHE A 198 12.62 -7.16 9.58
N GLY A 199 13.54 -6.84 8.68
CA GLY A 199 14.21 -7.85 7.89
C GLY A 199 14.90 -7.35 6.63
N PHE A 200 15.42 -8.32 5.89
CA PHE A 200 16.11 -8.12 4.63
C PHE A 200 15.48 -9.00 3.57
N LEU A 201 14.98 -8.39 2.53
CA LEU A 201 14.45 -9.07 1.34
C LEU A 201 15.58 -9.19 0.31
N PRO A 202 16.17 -10.38 0.14
CA PRO A 202 17.36 -10.54 -0.68
C PRO A 202 17.03 -10.39 -2.18
N ARG A 203 18.05 -10.05 -2.96
CA ARG A 203 17.95 -10.03 -4.42
C ARG A 203 17.87 -11.46 -5.00
N ALA A 204 18.63 -12.39 -4.42
CA ALA A 204 18.58 -13.80 -4.80
C ALA A 204 17.24 -14.40 -4.40
N GLY A 205 16.60 -15.11 -5.32
CA GLY A 205 15.28 -15.71 -5.09
C GLY A 205 14.13 -14.71 -4.96
N ALA A 206 14.37 -13.42 -5.22
CA ALA A 206 13.30 -12.42 -5.19
C ALA A 206 12.25 -12.73 -6.26
N PRO A 207 10.96 -12.69 -5.92
CA PRO A 207 9.88 -12.84 -6.89
C PRO A 207 9.99 -11.80 -8.01
N LYS A 208 9.84 -12.25 -9.25
CA LYS A 208 9.85 -11.38 -10.41
C LYS A 208 8.42 -10.99 -10.74
N LEU A 209 8.07 -9.73 -10.54
CA LEU A 209 6.88 -9.18 -11.18
C LEU A 209 7.20 -8.92 -12.65
N ALA A 210 6.25 -9.20 -13.56
CA ALA A 210 6.44 -8.89 -14.96
C ALA A 210 6.89 -7.43 -15.11
N SER A 211 8.05 -7.21 -15.73
CA SER A 211 8.61 -5.88 -15.86
C SER A 211 7.73 -5.05 -16.79
N ARG A 212 7.44 -3.84 -16.37
CA ARG A 212 6.72 -2.86 -17.18
C ARG A 212 7.58 -2.44 -18.37
N HIS A 213 7.48 -3.13 -19.50
CA HIS A 213 7.94 -2.54 -20.75
C HIS A 213 6.85 -1.57 -21.22
N LEU A 214 7.12 -0.27 -21.16
CA LEU A 214 6.27 0.84 -21.62
C LEU A 214 4.87 0.97 -20.96
N GLY A 215 4.63 0.42 -19.78
CA GLY A 215 3.38 0.67 -19.04
C GLY A 215 2.15 -0.06 -19.56
N LEU A 216 2.28 -1.02 -20.47
CA LEU A 216 1.17 -1.59 -21.24
C LEU A 216 0.93 -3.10 -21.01
N VAL A 217 1.47 -3.70 -19.96
CA VAL A 217 1.08 -5.08 -19.61
C VAL A 217 -0.25 -5.01 -18.89
N GLU A 218 -1.27 -5.69 -19.41
CA GLU A 218 -2.55 -5.81 -18.72
C GLU A 218 -2.35 -6.43 -17.32
N ALA A 219 -3.10 -5.89 -16.36
CA ALA A 219 -3.05 -6.44 -15.01
C ALA A 219 -3.40 -7.94 -15.00
N GLY A 220 -4.31 -8.39 -15.88
CA GLY A 220 -4.68 -9.80 -16.03
C GLY A 220 -3.53 -10.68 -16.50
N GLU A 221 -2.79 -10.25 -17.52
CA GLU A 221 -1.63 -10.98 -18.04
C GLU A 221 -0.45 -10.98 -17.04
N ALA A 222 -0.19 -9.82 -16.40
CA ALA A 222 0.86 -9.68 -15.41
C ALA A 222 0.59 -10.49 -14.13
N LEU A 223 -0.68 -10.81 -13.86
CA LEU A 223 -1.14 -11.60 -12.72
C LEU A 223 -1.20 -13.09 -13.05
N ALA A 224 -1.33 -13.44 -14.33
CA ALA A 224 -1.37 -14.83 -14.77
C ALA A 224 -0.04 -15.53 -14.40
N GLY A 225 -0.13 -16.56 -13.56
CA GLY A 225 1.03 -17.35 -13.13
C GLY A 225 1.86 -16.74 -11.98
N LEU A 226 1.41 -15.63 -11.34
CA LEU A 226 2.11 -15.08 -10.18
C LEU A 226 1.81 -15.91 -8.92
N ASP A 227 2.84 -16.60 -8.38
CA ASP A 227 2.73 -17.32 -7.10
C ASP A 227 2.70 -16.34 -5.92
N LEU A 228 1.50 -15.79 -5.64
CA LEU A 228 1.30 -14.87 -4.53
C LEU A 228 1.58 -15.52 -3.18
N ASP A 229 1.26 -16.81 -3.00
CA ASP A 229 1.53 -17.54 -1.76
C ASP A 229 3.02 -17.76 -1.57
N GLY A 230 3.75 -18.05 -2.66
CA GLY A 230 5.21 -18.09 -2.65
C GLY A 230 5.83 -16.75 -2.27
N ILE A 231 5.27 -15.64 -2.76
CA ILE A 231 5.70 -14.29 -2.36
C ILE A 231 5.46 -14.07 -0.87
N GLY A 232 4.31 -14.50 -0.34
CA GLY A 232 4.00 -14.43 1.10
C GLY A 232 4.97 -15.25 1.95
N ARG A 233 5.22 -16.51 1.55
CA ARG A 233 6.22 -17.38 2.22
C ARG A 233 7.63 -16.79 2.18
N TRP A 234 8.03 -16.28 1.02
CA TRP A 234 9.33 -15.61 0.86
C TRP A 234 9.46 -14.40 1.78
N PHE A 235 8.44 -13.56 1.87
CA PHE A 235 8.43 -12.41 2.79
C PHE A 235 8.54 -12.86 4.25
N ALA A 236 7.73 -13.84 4.67
CA ALA A 236 7.72 -14.37 6.03
C ALA A 236 9.04 -15.05 6.43
N GLY A 237 9.75 -15.65 5.46
CA GLY A 237 11.07 -16.25 5.69
C GLY A 237 12.22 -15.23 5.84
N HIS A 238 12.00 -13.98 5.45
CA HIS A 238 13.04 -12.94 5.45
C HIS A 238 12.72 -11.74 6.34
N CYS A 239 11.51 -11.65 6.89
CA CYS A 239 11.08 -10.58 7.77
C CYS A 239 10.50 -11.12 9.08
N ASP A 240 10.76 -10.45 10.19
CA ASP A 240 10.15 -10.76 11.49
C ASP A 240 8.67 -10.34 11.48
N LEU A 241 7.82 -11.24 10.99
CA LEU A 241 6.39 -11.03 10.89
C LEU A 241 5.76 -10.86 12.29
N ALA A 242 6.28 -11.56 13.31
CA ALA A 242 5.82 -11.44 14.68
C ALA A 242 6.08 -10.04 15.25
N ALA A 243 7.24 -9.44 14.95
CA ALA A 243 7.54 -8.07 15.34
C ALA A 243 6.62 -7.07 14.60
N ILE A 244 6.31 -7.29 13.33
CA ILE A 244 5.35 -6.47 12.58
C ILE A 244 3.97 -6.54 13.22
N LEU A 245 3.48 -7.73 13.54
CA LEU A 245 2.20 -7.94 14.23
C LEU A 245 2.15 -7.20 15.57
N ARG A 246 3.19 -7.37 16.40
CA ARG A 246 3.28 -6.64 17.69
C ARG A 246 3.26 -5.13 17.49
N ALA A 247 3.99 -4.60 16.51
CA ALA A 247 4.04 -3.17 16.22
C ALA A 247 2.68 -2.61 15.75
N LEU A 248 1.84 -3.45 15.15
CA LEU A 248 0.48 -3.11 14.70
C LEU A 248 -0.61 -3.48 15.73
N ASP A 249 -0.23 -4.12 16.85
CA ASP A 249 -1.15 -4.64 17.87
C ASP A 249 -2.18 -5.62 17.25
N LEU A 250 -1.66 -6.58 16.51
CA LEU A 250 -2.38 -7.65 15.83
C LEU A 250 -2.03 -9.00 16.41
N SER A 251 -2.98 -9.93 16.38
CA SER A 251 -2.79 -11.33 16.73
C SER A 251 -3.19 -12.23 15.55
N PRO A 252 -2.46 -13.33 15.31
CA PRO A 252 -2.89 -14.34 14.36
C PRO A 252 -4.28 -14.87 14.68
N ARG A 253 -4.99 -15.35 13.66
CA ARG A 253 -6.25 -16.08 13.77
C ARG A 253 -6.11 -17.45 13.11
N GLU A 254 -7.02 -18.37 13.39
CA GLU A 254 -7.14 -19.55 12.53
C GLU A 254 -7.40 -19.10 11.10
N ALA A 255 -6.51 -19.49 10.19
CA ALA A 255 -6.63 -19.10 8.80
C ALA A 255 -7.89 -19.72 8.20
N PRO A 256 -8.79 -18.95 7.58
CA PRO A 256 -9.82 -19.52 6.74
C PRO A 256 -9.15 -20.28 5.59
N PRO A 257 -9.78 -21.34 5.06
CA PRO A 257 -9.25 -22.05 3.91
C PRO A 257 -8.95 -21.05 2.79
N SER A 258 -7.75 -21.11 2.23
CA SER A 258 -7.33 -20.21 1.15
C SER A 258 -8.36 -20.26 0.02
N PRO A 259 -8.91 -19.14 -0.43
CA PRO A 259 -9.70 -19.15 -1.64
C PRO A 259 -8.81 -19.68 -2.76
N SER A 260 -9.35 -20.60 -3.58
CA SER A 260 -8.63 -21.12 -4.73
C SER A 260 -8.13 -19.97 -5.59
N SER A 261 -6.90 -20.06 -6.11
CA SER A 261 -6.29 -19.08 -6.99
C SER A 261 -7.13 -18.73 -8.22
N ASP A 262 -8.10 -19.58 -8.54
CA ASP A 262 -8.98 -19.50 -9.70
C ASP A 262 -10.35 -18.85 -9.42
N ALA A 263 -10.59 -18.40 -8.18
CA ALA A 263 -11.81 -17.66 -7.92
C ALA A 263 -11.77 -16.34 -8.72
N PRO A 264 -12.74 -16.09 -9.61
CA PRO A 264 -12.82 -14.81 -10.29
C PRO A 264 -12.85 -13.72 -9.22
N LEU A 265 -12.05 -12.67 -9.40
CA LEU A 265 -12.08 -11.49 -8.53
C LEU A 265 -13.55 -11.16 -8.25
N PRO A 266 -13.98 -11.04 -7.00
CA PRO A 266 -15.36 -10.74 -6.68
C PRO A 266 -15.78 -9.55 -7.54
N GLY A 267 -16.80 -9.75 -8.34
CA GLY A 267 -17.27 -8.76 -9.29
C GLY A 267 -17.41 -7.46 -8.52
N HIS A 268 -16.81 -6.39 -9.02
CA HIS A 268 -16.63 -5.12 -8.33
C HIS A 268 -17.90 -4.76 -7.57
N ALA A 269 -17.94 -5.13 -6.29
CA ALA A 269 -19.04 -4.79 -5.42
C ALA A 269 -19.08 -3.25 -5.36
N ALA A 270 -20.25 -2.73 -5.68
CA ALA A 270 -20.53 -1.31 -5.76
C ALA A 270 -19.92 -0.54 -4.57
N PHE A 271 -18.74 0.03 -4.77
CA PHE A 271 -18.24 1.04 -3.89
C PHE A 271 -18.99 2.34 -4.23
N PHE A 272 -19.89 2.74 -3.32
CA PHE A 272 -20.45 4.07 -3.17
C PHE A 272 -21.77 4.45 -3.89
N PRO A 273 -22.90 4.40 -3.23
CA PRO A 273 -24.01 5.24 -3.63
C PRO A 273 -23.69 6.71 -3.31
N PHE A 274 -23.46 7.51 -4.32
CA PHE A 274 -23.36 8.96 -4.21
C PHE A 274 -24.77 9.52 -4.01
N ARG A 275 -25.24 9.68 -2.76
CA ARG A 275 -26.48 10.44 -2.51
C ARG A 275 -26.20 11.93 -2.70
N ARG A 276 -26.66 12.50 -3.81
CA ARG A 276 -26.82 13.95 -3.98
C ARG A 276 -27.85 14.46 -2.95
N ARG A 277 -27.42 15.36 -2.08
CA ARG A 277 -28.37 16.23 -1.35
C ARG A 277 -28.87 17.30 -2.31
N GLY A 278 -30.18 17.28 -2.57
CA GLY A 278 -31.04 18.38 -3.03
C GLY A 278 -30.63 19.11 -4.31
N GLY A 279 -31.46 19.03 -5.33
CA GLY A 279 -31.43 19.91 -6.48
C GLY A 279 -31.98 19.20 -7.74
N ARG A 280 -32.84 19.86 -8.49
CA ARG A 280 -33.47 19.57 -9.78
C ARG A 280 -33.27 18.16 -10.33
N LYS A 281 -34.36 17.45 -10.69
CA LYS A 281 -34.37 16.26 -11.53
C LYS A 281 -33.68 16.59 -12.87
N LEU A 282 -32.38 16.42 -12.93
CA LEU A 282 -31.68 16.28 -14.20
C LEU A 282 -31.88 14.84 -14.65
N GLU A 283 -32.27 14.64 -15.90
CA GLU A 283 -32.25 13.33 -16.53
C GLU A 283 -30.87 12.71 -16.27
N ARG A 284 -30.85 11.48 -15.77
CA ARG A 284 -29.60 10.78 -15.51
C ARG A 284 -28.97 10.41 -16.86
N PRO A 285 -27.78 10.93 -17.19
CA PRO A 285 -27.12 10.53 -18.41
C PRO A 285 -26.85 9.02 -18.39
N ARG A 286 -27.06 8.34 -19.49
CA ARG A 286 -26.63 6.94 -19.68
C ARG A 286 -25.15 6.97 -20.04
N ILE A 287 -24.31 6.35 -19.21
CA ILE A 287 -22.87 6.28 -19.42
C ILE A 287 -22.52 4.83 -19.74
N GLY A 288 -22.00 4.61 -20.95
CA GLY A 288 -21.44 3.32 -21.36
C GLY A 288 -19.96 3.26 -20.94
N ILE A 289 -19.57 2.14 -20.34
CA ILE A 289 -18.16 1.86 -20.01
C ILE A 289 -17.73 0.69 -20.86
N ALA A 290 -16.77 0.93 -21.78
CA ALA A 290 -16.10 -0.16 -22.48
C ALA A 290 -15.17 -0.88 -21.49
N ARG A 291 -15.28 -2.21 -21.43
CA ARG A 291 -14.47 -3.02 -20.51
C ARG A 291 -14.21 -4.38 -21.13
N ASP A 292 -13.00 -4.57 -21.57
CA ASP A 292 -12.44 -5.83 -22.04
C ASP A 292 -10.92 -5.81 -21.86
N ALA A 293 -10.20 -6.73 -22.47
CA ALA A 293 -8.75 -6.80 -22.44
C ALA A 293 -8.07 -5.53 -23.00
N ALA A 294 -8.66 -4.86 -24.00
CA ALA A 294 -8.13 -3.62 -24.57
C ALA A 294 -8.52 -2.36 -23.77
N PHE A 295 -9.62 -2.41 -23.02
CA PHE A 295 -10.17 -1.32 -22.20
C PHE A 295 -10.12 -1.65 -20.71
N SER A 296 -8.94 -2.08 -20.21
CA SER A 296 -8.73 -2.52 -18.83
C SER A 296 -8.36 -1.40 -17.86
N PHE A 297 -7.95 -0.22 -18.37
CA PHE A 297 -7.51 0.92 -17.53
C PHE A 297 -8.69 1.70 -16.97
N CYS A 298 -9.38 1.10 -16.01
CA CYS A 298 -10.50 1.72 -15.33
C CYS A 298 -10.31 1.60 -13.81
N TYR A 299 -10.57 2.68 -13.06
CA TYR A 299 -10.58 2.60 -11.60
C TYR A 299 -11.65 1.61 -11.14
N ALA A 300 -11.32 0.79 -10.15
CA ALA A 300 -12.19 -0.29 -9.69
C ALA A 300 -13.56 0.22 -9.19
N ASP A 301 -13.61 1.42 -8.65
CA ASP A 301 -14.78 2.09 -8.11
C ASP A 301 -15.56 2.94 -9.13
N LEU A 302 -15.03 3.15 -10.36
CA LEU A 302 -15.66 3.99 -11.36
C LEU A 302 -17.08 3.54 -11.73
N PRO A 303 -17.37 2.25 -12.00
CA PRO A 303 -18.73 1.81 -12.32
C PRO A 303 -19.73 2.15 -11.21
N ALA A 304 -19.34 2.00 -9.96
CA ALA A 304 -20.17 2.31 -8.81
C ALA A 304 -20.36 3.82 -8.56
N LEU A 305 -19.38 4.63 -8.98
CA LEU A 305 -19.48 6.09 -8.89
C LEU A 305 -20.42 6.67 -9.96
N LEU A 306 -20.60 5.95 -11.07
CA LEU A 306 -21.43 6.35 -12.21
C LEU A 306 -22.87 5.79 -12.13
N ALA A 307 -23.12 4.77 -11.33
CA ALA A 307 -24.45 4.19 -11.08
C ALA A 307 -25.26 5.04 -10.09
#